data_85556223e16cff75da6495652bedfef2
#
_entry.id   85556223e16cff75da6495652bedfef2
#
_cell.length_a   1.000
_cell.length_b   1.000
_cell.length_c   1.000
_cell.angle_alpha   90.00
_cell.angle_beta   90.00
_cell.angle_gamma   90.00
#
_symmetry.space_group_name_H-M   'P 1'
#
loop_
_entity.id
_entity.type
_entity.pdbx_description
1 polymer ?
#
loop_
_entity_poly.entity_id
_entity_poly.type
_entity_poly.pdbx_seq_one_letter_code
_entity_poly.pdbx_strand_id
1 'polypeptide(L)'
;MNRHVKTRHFGLLFVFAGLFLVAACTADEGLPEYVERPVDEIYNDALSVLQEGDYKDAAIMFDEVERQHPYSTWATKAQLMSAYSYYQDDSYDSAVVALDRFIQLHPSSPDVPYAYYLKALCYYEQISDITRDQKMTELAMLTLDELVKRFPSSKYAKDAKLKLDL
;
A
#
# COMPACT_ATOMS: atom_id res chain seq x y z
N MET A 1 -77.76 -18.41 7.64
CA MET A 1 -77.56 -17.01 7.30
C MET A 1 -76.41 -16.50 8.17
N ASN A 2 -75.29 -16.09 7.63
CA ASN A 2 -74.04 -15.57 8.18
C ASN A 2 -72.79 -16.39 7.81
N ARG A 3 -72.40 -16.26 6.53
CA ARG A 3 -71.07 -16.81 6.06
C ARG A 3 -70.26 -15.79 5.30
N HIS A 4 -70.61 -14.51 5.25
CA HIS A 4 -69.90 -13.53 4.40
C HIS A 4 -69.13 -12.43 5.11
N VAL A 5 -68.96 -12.46 6.42
CA VAL A 5 -68.26 -11.38 7.15
C VAL A 5 -66.79 -11.72 7.52
N LYS A 6 -66.37 -13.01 7.49
CA LYS A 6 -65.02 -13.41 7.92
C LYS A 6 -63.90 -13.24 6.88
N THR A 7 -64.20 -13.10 5.60
CA THR A 7 -63.16 -13.03 4.55
C THR A 7 -62.68 -11.63 4.23
N ARG A 8 -63.38 -10.58 4.62
CA ARG A 8 -62.97 -9.19 4.34
C ARG A 8 -61.91 -8.66 5.28
N HIS A 9 -61.79 -9.17 6.50
CA HIS A 9 -60.76 -8.74 7.46
C HIS A 9 -59.44 -9.46 7.29
N PHE A 10 -59.43 -10.65 6.68
CA PHE A 10 -58.21 -11.40 6.42
C PHE A 10 -57.37 -10.79 5.28
N GLY A 11 -58.03 -10.26 4.25
CA GLY A 11 -57.37 -9.56 3.14
C GLY A 11 -56.74 -8.23 3.55
N LEU A 12 -57.36 -7.51 4.52
CA LEU A 12 -56.87 -6.22 4.99
C LEU A 12 -55.62 -6.36 5.88
N LEU A 13 -55.51 -7.46 6.62
CA LEU A 13 -54.36 -7.76 7.48
C LEU A 13 -53.13 -8.13 6.66
N PHE A 14 -53.29 -8.78 5.50
CA PHE A 14 -52.17 -9.11 4.59
C PHE A 14 -51.60 -7.89 3.83
N VAL A 15 -52.46 -6.91 3.51
CA VAL A 15 -52.02 -5.68 2.86
C VAL A 15 -51.23 -4.79 3.83
N PHE A 16 -51.60 -4.78 5.11
CA PHE A 16 -50.84 -4.04 6.13
C PHE A 16 -49.51 -4.69 6.52
N ALA A 17 -49.41 -6.02 6.47
CA ALA A 17 -48.15 -6.74 6.72
C ALA A 17 -47.14 -6.57 5.56
N GLY A 18 -47.63 -6.38 4.31
CA GLY A 18 -46.77 -6.13 3.14
C GLY A 18 -46.13 -4.73 3.08
N LEU A 19 -46.76 -3.74 3.75
CA LEU A 19 -46.27 -2.36 3.71
C LEU A 19 -45.14 -2.06 4.69
N PHE A 20 -44.90 -2.94 5.67
CA PHE A 20 -43.84 -2.78 6.68
C PHE A 20 -42.47 -3.35 6.26
N LEU A 21 -42.36 -4.07 5.12
CA LEU A 21 -41.13 -4.72 4.66
C LEU A 21 -40.27 -3.86 3.72
N VAL A 22 -40.68 -2.63 3.39
CA VAL A 22 -39.93 -1.77 2.44
C VAL A 22 -39.16 -0.65 3.13
N ALA A 23 -39.20 -0.53 4.46
CA ALA A 23 -38.57 0.56 5.22
C ALA A 23 -37.19 0.19 5.82
N ALA A 24 -36.56 -0.94 5.41
CA ALA A 24 -35.35 -1.45 6.04
C ALA A 24 -34.06 -1.34 5.19
N CYS A 25 -34.03 -0.47 4.17
CA CYS A 25 -32.82 -0.28 3.37
C CYS A 25 -32.57 1.20 3.09
N THR A 26 -32.45 2.02 4.14
CA THR A 26 -31.84 3.34 4.04
C THR A 26 -31.07 3.63 5.32
N ALA A 27 -30.15 2.73 5.70
CA ALA A 27 -28.95 3.17 6.37
C ALA A 27 -27.98 3.54 5.25
N ASP A 28 -28.12 4.75 4.73
CA ASP A 28 -27.03 5.45 4.08
C ASP A 28 -26.02 5.73 5.22
N GLU A 29 -25.20 4.74 5.54
CA GLU A 29 -23.93 5.00 6.22
C GLU A 29 -23.13 5.78 5.21
N GLY A 30 -23.31 7.10 5.20
CA GLY A 30 -22.60 8.03 4.34
C GLY A 30 -21.13 7.67 4.42
N LEU A 31 -20.53 7.31 3.28
CA LEU A 31 -19.09 7.16 3.19
C LEU A 31 -18.47 8.38 3.86
N PRO A 32 -17.46 8.22 4.72
CA PRO A 32 -16.83 9.36 5.37
C PRO A 32 -16.53 10.41 4.33
N GLU A 33 -17.00 11.62 4.56
CA GLU A 33 -16.79 12.74 3.65
C GLU A 33 -15.28 12.86 3.38
N TYR A 34 -14.90 12.73 2.11
CA TYR A 34 -13.51 12.89 1.70
C TYR A 34 -13.09 14.34 1.94
N VAL A 35 -12.23 14.55 2.91
CA VAL A 35 -11.63 15.86 3.20
C VAL A 35 -10.22 15.85 2.63
N GLU A 36 -10.00 16.65 1.58
CA GLU A 36 -8.66 16.89 1.04
C GLU A 36 -7.85 17.68 2.07
N ARG A 37 -6.73 17.09 2.50
CA ARG A 37 -5.82 17.71 3.47
C ARG A 37 -4.61 18.31 2.75
N PRO A 38 -3.98 19.37 3.27
CA PRO A 38 -2.71 19.89 2.76
C PRO A 38 -1.65 18.78 2.69
N VAL A 39 -0.92 18.74 1.58
CA VAL A 39 0.03 17.65 1.29
C VAL A 39 1.16 17.54 2.33
N ASP A 40 1.64 18.68 2.81
CA ASP A 40 2.67 18.78 3.85
C ASP A 40 2.19 18.25 5.21
N GLU A 41 0.92 18.46 5.55
CA GLU A 41 0.32 17.90 6.77
C GLU A 41 0.29 16.37 6.70
N ILE A 42 -0.26 15.79 5.62
CA ILE A 42 -0.35 14.33 5.48
C ILE A 42 1.04 13.70 5.52
N TYR A 43 2.01 14.31 4.81
CA TYR A 43 3.37 13.81 4.77
C TYR A 43 4.05 13.87 6.14
N ASN A 44 3.89 14.97 6.88
CA ASN A 44 4.49 15.14 8.21
C ASN A 44 3.85 14.19 9.24
N ASP A 45 2.55 13.96 9.17
CA ASP A 45 1.88 12.99 10.03
C ASP A 45 2.42 11.57 9.75
N ALA A 46 2.57 11.19 8.47
CA ALA A 46 3.18 9.91 8.09
C ALA A 46 4.62 9.77 8.63
N LEU A 47 5.42 10.85 8.58
CA LEU A 47 6.76 10.86 9.17
C LEU A 47 6.74 10.66 10.68
N SER A 48 5.79 11.27 11.39
CA SER A 48 5.66 11.10 12.84
C SER A 48 5.37 9.65 13.20
N VAL A 49 4.41 9.03 12.51
CA VAL A 49 4.04 7.62 12.70
C VAL A 49 5.22 6.69 12.38
N LEU A 50 5.99 7.00 11.32
CA LEU A 50 7.22 6.27 10.99
C LEU A 50 8.27 6.36 12.12
N GLN A 51 8.42 7.55 12.74
CA GLN A 51 9.38 7.75 13.84
C GLN A 51 8.95 7.06 15.13
N GLU A 52 7.66 6.85 15.33
CA GLU A 52 7.10 6.08 16.45
C GLU A 52 7.31 4.57 16.25
N GLY A 53 7.73 4.14 15.06
CA GLY A 53 7.96 2.74 14.73
C GLY A 53 6.71 2.00 14.24
N ASP A 54 5.62 2.70 14.00
CA ASP A 54 4.41 2.12 13.43
C ASP A 54 4.50 2.11 11.90
N TYR A 55 5.37 1.22 11.42
CA TYR A 55 5.79 1.20 10.02
C TYR A 55 4.66 0.88 9.06
N LYS A 56 3.74 0.00 9.45
CA LYS A 56 2.61 -0.37 8.62
C LYS A 56 1.66 0.79 8.37
N ASP A 57 1.29 1.50 9.43
CA ASP A 57 0.40 2.65 9.33
C ASP A 57 1.10 3.82 8.62
N ALA A 58 2.40 4.01 8.87
CA ALA A 58 3.20 4.99 8.14
C ALA A 58 3.19 4.72 6.62
N ALA A 59 3.32 3.47 6.18
CA ALA A 59 3.26 3.11 4.76
C ALA A 59 1.92 3.52 4.15
N ILE A 60 0.81 3.19 4.81
CA ILE A 60 -0.55 3.55 4.37
C ILE A 60 -0.72 5.08 4.30
N MET A 61 -0.19 5.81 5.27
CA MET A 61 -0.27 7.27 5.29
C MET A 61 0.57 7.92 4.19
N PHE A 62 1.75 7.36 3.85
CA PHE A 62 2.52 7.83 2.71
C PHE A 62 1.81 7.54 1.37
N ASP A 63 1.14 6.39 1.23
CA ASP A 63 0.31 6.07 0.06
C ASP A 63 -0.85 7.05 -0.09
N GLU A 64 -1.40 7.54 1.02
CA GLU A 64 -2.44 8.57 1.04
C GLU A 64 -1.97 9.90 0.46
N VAL A 65 -0.70 10.28 0.68
CA VAL A 65 -0.11 11.50 0.06
C VAL A 65 -0.20 11.40 -1.47
N GLU A 66 0.16 10.26 -2.05
CA GLU A 66 0.05 10.06 -3.49
C GLU A 66 -1.41 10.06 -3.96
N ARG A 67 -2.30 9.44 -3.20
CA ARG A 67 -3.72 9.34 -3.54
C ARG A 67 -4.39 10.71 -3.59
N GLN A 68 -4.10 11.61 -2.63
CA GLN A 68 -4.70 12.94 -2.57
C GLN A 68 -3.98 13.93 -3.50
N HIS A 69 -2.66 13.84 -3.63
CA HIS A 69 -1.84 14.83 -4.34
C HIS A 69 -0.87 14.20 -5.36
N PRO A 70 -1.37 13.43 -6.36
CA PRO A 70 -0.53 12.59 -7.23
C PRO A 70 0.50 13.36 -8.06
N TYR A 71 0.26 14.64 -8.30
CA TYR A 71 1.16 15.49 -9.10
C TYR A 71 2.09 16.36 -8.27
N SER A 72 2.09 16.20 -6.96
CA SER A 72 2.98 16.97 -6.09
C SER A 72 4.39 16.38 -6.05
N THR A 73 5.38 17.23 -5.79
CA THR A 73 6.75 16.75 -5.53
C THR A 73 6.85 15.93 -4.25
N TRP A 74 5.88 16.07 -3.34
CA TRP A 74 5.75 15.27 -2.13
C TRP A 74 5.31 13.85 -2.43
N ALA A 75 4.46 13.64 -3.46
CA ALA A 75 4.01 12.31 -3.85
C ALA A 75 5.19 11.41 -4.23
N THR A 76 6.14 11.92 -5.02
CA THR A 76 7.34 11.16 -5.39
C THR A 76 8.17 10.75 -4.17
N LYS A 77 8.31 11.65 -3.19
CA LYS A 77 9.00 11.33 -1.92
C LYS A 77 8.20 10.33 -1.09
N ALA A 78 6.89 10.52 -1.00
CA ALA A 78 5.99 9.66 -0.24
C ALA A 78 5.99 8.22 -0.78
N GLN A 79 6.01 8.01 -2.10
CA GLN A 79 6.13 6.69 -2.69
C GLN A 79 7.38 5.94 -2.21
N LEU A 80 8.53 6.62 -2.17
CA LEU A 80 9.76 6.01 -1.69
C LEU A 80 9.74 5.76 -0.18
N MET A 81 9.10 6.67 0.59
CA MET A 81 8.93 6.50 2.04
C MET A 81 7.93 5.41 2.38
N SER A 82 6.87 5.23 1.62
CA SER A 82 5.94 4.10 1.74
C SER A 82 6.69 2.77 1.53
N ALA A 83 7.48 2.66 0.47
CA ALA A 83 8.29 1.48 0.21
C ALA A 83 9.30 1.19 1.35
N TYR A 84 9.93 2.24 1.89
CA TYR A 84 10.82 2.11 3.04
C TYR A 84 10.07 1.66 4.31
N SER A 85 8.88 2.18 4.53
CA SER A 85 8.02 1.79 5.66
C SER A 85 7.61 0.32 5.56
N TYR A 86 7.20 -0.15 4.38
CA TYR A 86 6.93 -1.57 4.14
C TYR A 86 8.17 -2.45 4.40
N TYR A 87 9.36 -2.01 4.01
CA TYR A 87 10.60 -2.73 4.32
C TYR A 87 10.83 -2.83 5.83
N GLN A 88 10.62 -1.75 6.58
CA GLN A 88 10.78 -1.73 8.04
C GLN A 88 9.73 -2.56 8.79
N ASP A 89 8.55 -2.76 8.18
CA ASP A 89 7.47 -3.62 8.67
C ASP A 89 7.68 -5.11 8.30
N ASP A 90 8.84 -5.48 7.74
CA ASP A 90 9.10 -6.81 7.20
C ASP A 90 8.11 -7.25 6.09
N SER A 91 7.30 -6.32 5.58
CA SER A 91 6.36 -6.51 4.47
C SER A 91 7.09 -6.44 3.12
N TYR A 92 8.11 -7.29 2.93
CA TYR A 92 9.06 -7.22 1.82
C TYR A 92 8.40 -7.30 0.44
N ASP A 93 7.37 -8.12 0.27
CA ASP A 93 6.64 -8.22 -1.01
C ASP A 93 5.96 -6.89 -1.37
N SER A 94 5.35 -6.22 -0.40
CA SER A 94 4.74 -4.90 -0.60
C SER A 94 5.80 -3.85 -0.92
N ALA A 95 6.92 -3.89 -0.22
CA ALA A 95 8.06 -3.00 -0.48
C ALA A 95 8.58 -3.18 -1.92
N VAL A 96 8.76 -4.41 -2.39
CA VAL A 96 9.21 -4.70 -3.76
C VAL A 96 8.25 -4.14 -4.80
N VAL A 97 6.93 -4.32 -4.62
CA VAL A 97 5.91 -3.77 -5.52
C VAL A 97 5.98 -2.24 -5.56
N ALA A 98 6.08 -1.58 -4.40
CA ALA A 98 6.18 -0.13 -4.29
C ALA A 98 7.47 0.41 -4.94
N LEU A 99 8.61 -0.28 -4.74
CA LEU A 99 9.90 0.08 -5.34
C LEU A 99 9.92 -0.10 -6.86
N ASP A 100 9.35 -1.17 -7.38
CA ASP A 100 9.21 -1.38 -8.82
C ASP A 100 8.37 -0.28 -9.47
N ARG A 101 7.27 0.09 -8.84
CA ARG A 101 6.43 1.19 -9.28
C ARG A 101 7.19 2.52 -9.26
N PHE A 102 7.94 2.82 -8.19
CA PHE A 102 8.76 4.03 -8.09
C PHE A 102 9.81 4.10 -9.21
N ILE A 103 10.54 3.02 -9.45
CA ILE A 103 11.57 2.93 -10.49
C ILE A 103 10.98 3.13 -11.90
N GLN A 104 9.79 2.58 -12.15
CA GLN A 104 9.09 2.71 -13.44
C GLN A 104 8.55 4.13 -13.68
N LEU A 105 7.97 4.75 -12.65
CA LEU A 105 7.35 6.07 -12.78
C LEU A 105 8.38 7.20 -12.73
N HIS A 106 9.50 7.00 -12.03
CA HIS A 106 10.51 8.05 -11.79
C HIS A 106 11.93 7.63 -12.22
N PRO A 107 12.14 7.14 -13.47
CA PRO A 107 13.42 6.56 -13.88
C PRO A 107 14.59 7.56 -13.84
N SER A 108 14.30 8.86 -13.85
CA SER A 108 15.31 9.94 -13.76
C SER A 108 15.51 10.48 -12.34
N SER A 109 14.82 9.95 -11.34
CA SER A 109 14.99 10.41 -9.96
C SER A 109 16.40 10.08 -9.44
N PRO A 110 17.04 10.99 -8.69
CA PRO A 110 18.31 10.72 -8.03
C PRO A 110 18.21 9.60 -6.99
N ASP A 111 17.00 9.24 -6.56
CA ASP A 111 16.74 8.22 -5.57
C ASP A 111 16.58 6.80 -6.15
N VAL A 112 16.56 6.67 -7.48
CA VAL A 112 16.46 5.36 -8.15
C VAL A 112 17.56 4.38 -7.71
N PRO A 113 18.84 4.79 -7.56
CA PRO A 113 19.86 3.88 -7.03
C PRO A 113 19.57 3.35 -5.62
N TYR A 114 18.94 4.17 -4.78
CA TYR A 114 18.48 3.73 -3.45
C TYR A 114 17.32 2.76 -3.56
N ALA A 115 16.35 3.02 -4.46
CA ALA A 115 15.22 2.12 -4.68
C ALA A 115 15.67 0.73 -5.13
N TYR A 116 16.62 0.63 -6.06
CA TYR A 116 17.24 -0.66 -6.45
C TYR A 116 17.92 -1.36 -5.27
N TYR A 117 18.67 -0.61 -4.48
CA TYR A 117 19.38 -1.15 -3.33
C TYR A 117 18.39 -1.70 -2.29
N LEU A 118 17.37 -0.93 -1.93
CA LEU A 118 16.35 -1.35 -0.98
C LEU A 118 15.56 -2.57 -1.47
N LYS A 119 15.25 -2.62 -2.79
CA LYS A 119 14.62 -3.79 -3.41
C LYS A 119 15.48 -5.06 -3.27
N ALA A 120 16.78 -4.92 -3.49
CA ALA A 120 17.69 -6.04 -3.30
C ALA A 120 17.74 -6.50 -1.84
N LEU A 121 17.72 -5.56 -0.89
CA LEU A 121 17.64 -5.89 0.53
C LEU A 121 16.34 -6.63 0.88
N CYS A 122 15.20 -6.24 0.31
CA CYS A 122 13.94 -6.96 0.50
C CYS A 122 14.05 -8.45 0.10
N TYR A 123 14.73 -8.76 -0.98
CA TYR A 123 15.00 -10.16 -1.36
C TYR A 123 16.00 -10.83 -0.43
N TYR A 124 17.05 -10.10 -0.03
CA TYR A 124 18.10 -10.63 0.84
C TYR A 124 17.57 -11.03 2.21
N GLU A 125 16.72 -10.20 2.82
CA GLU A 125 16.12 -10.48 4.15
C GLU A 125 15.17 -11.69 4.13
N GLN A 126 14.65 -12.06 2.95
CA GLN A 126 13.80 -13.24 2.77
C GLN A 126 14.59 -14.55 2.62
N ILE A 127 15.92 -14.50 2.60
CA ILE A 127 16.75 -15.70 2.53
C ILE A 127 16.85 -16.33 3.93
N SER A 128 16.05 -17.35 4.20
CA SER A 128 16.08 -18.09 5.47
C SER A 128 17.04 -19.27 5.44
N ASP A 129 17.24 -19.87 4.27
CA ASP A 129 18.16 -21.00 4.05
C ASP A 129 18.73 -20.91 2.63
N ILE A 130 20.04 -20.64 2.54
CA ILE A 130 20.77 -20.46 1.27
C ILE A 130 20.62 -21.66 0.33
N THR A 131 20.46 -22.85 0.87
CA THR A 131 20.32 -24.08 0.05
C THR A 131 18.91 -24.27 -0.49
N ARG A 132 17.91 -23.71 0.15
CA ARG A 132 16.49 -23.86 -0.21
C ARG A 132 15.94 -22.64 -0.93
N ASP A 133 16.39 -21.45 -0.58
CA ASP A 133 15.82 -20.19 -1.06
C ASP A 133 16.61 -19.62 -2.24
N GLN A 134 17.01 -20.48 -3.17
CA GLN A 134 17.79 -20.09 -4.35
C GLN A 134 17.15 -18.95 -5.15
N LYS A 135 15.82 -18.93 -5.23
CA LYS A 135 15.10 -17.87 -5.96
C LYS A 135 15.31 -16.49 -5.36
N MET A 136 15.24 -16.35 -4.03
CA MET A 136 15.45 -15.06 -3.36
C MET A 136 16.90 -14.60 -3.48
N THR A 137 17.84 -15.53 -3.35
CA THR A 137 19.27 -15.27 -3.59
C THR A 137 19.51 -14.77 -5.01
N GLU A 138 18.92 -15.44 -6.02
CA GLU A 138 19.04 -15.04 -7.43
C GLU A 138 18.47 -13.64 -7.67
N LEU A 139 17.26 -13.35 -7.14
CA LEU A 139 16.63 -12.05 -7.28
C LEU A 139 17.43 -10.93 -6.61
N ALA A 140 17.99 -11.18 -5.43
CA ALA A 140 18.85 -10.23 -4.74
C ALA A 140 20.10 -9.93 -5.58
N MET A 141 20.80 -10.97 -6.04
CA MET A 141 22.02 -10.82 -6.86
C MET A 141 21.74 -10.11 -8.18
N LEU A 142 20.69 -10.48 -8.90
CA LEU A 142 20.29 -9.82 -10.16
C LEU A 142 19.99 -8.33 -9.95
N THR A 143 19.29 -7.99 -8.86
CA THR A 143 18.94 -6.61 -8.55
C THR A 143 20.17 -5.78 -8.17
N LEU A 144 21.11 -6.35 -7.38
CA LEU A 144 22.39 -5.71 -7.05
C LEU A 144 23.26 -5.51 -8.29
N ASP A 145 23.35 -6.51 -9.18
CA ASP A 145 24.10 -6.44 -10.43
C ASP A 145 23.56 -5.35 -11.36
N GLU A 146 22.21 -5.25 -11.47
CA GLU A 146 21.57 -4.18 -12.23
C GLU A 146 21.88 -2.79 -11.65
N LEU A 147 21.83 -2.64 -10.33
CA LEU A 147 22.21 -1.40 -9.65
C LEU A 147 23.66 -1.01 -9.99
N VAL A 148 24.59 -1.94 -9.89
CA VAL A 148 26.02 -1.69 -10.17
C VAL A 148 26.24 -1.30 -11.63
N LYS A 149 25.56 -1.97 -12.56
CA LYS A 149 25.67 -1.68 -14.00
C LYS A 149 25.08 -0.34 -14.39
N ARG A 150 23.92 0.01 -13.84
CA ARG A 150 23.23 1.25 -14.22
C ARG A 150 23.74 2.48 -13.49
N PHE A 151 24.19 2.33 -12.24
CA PHE A 151 24.58 3.43 -11.37
C PHE A 151 25.94 3.22 -10.70
N PRO A 152 27.01 2.97 -11.45
CA PRO A 152 28.32 2.52 -10.93
C PRO A 152 28.97 3.51 -9.95
N SER A 153 28.63 4.80 -10.04
CA SER A 153 29.17 5.87 -9.19
C SER A 153 28.40 6.10 -7.90
N SER A 154 27.22 5.47 -7.73
CA SER A 154 26.40 5.68 -6.54
C SER A 154 27.05 5.03 -5.30
N LYS A 155 26.78 5.60 -4.12
CA LYS A 155 27.21 5.00 -2.85
C LYS A 155 26.63 3.60 -2.65
N TYR A 156 25.41 3.38 -3.14
CA TYR A 156 24.73 2.10 -3.05
C TYR A 156 25.35 1.02 -3.94
N ALA A 157 25.87 1.39 -5.13
CA ALA A 157 26.57 0.46 -5.99
C ALA A 157 27.91 0.01 -5.38
N LYS A 158 28.56 0.84 -4.57
CA LYS A 158 29.78 0.44 -3.85
C LYS A 158 29.48 -0.66 -2.82
N ASP A 159 28.41 -0.51 -2.04
CA ASP A 159 27.97 -1.50 -1.07
C ASP A 159 27.44 -2.77 -1.76
N ALA A 160 26.68 -2.60 -2.86
CA ALA A 160 26.19 -3.70 -3.66
C ALA A 160 27.31 -4.62 -4.18
N LYS A 161 28.45 -4.05 -4.61
CA LYS A 161 29.63 -4.85 -5.03
C LYS A 161 30.17 -5.72 -3.90
N LEU A 162 30.25 -5.18 -2.68
CA LEU A 162 30.70 -5.95 -1.53
C LEU A 162 29.75 -7.12 -1.22
N LYS A 163 28.44 -6.89 -1.39
CA LYS A 163 27.43 -7.95 -1.18
C LYS A 163 27.44 -9.02 -2.27
N LEU A 164 27.83 -8.68 -3.50
CA LEU A 164 27.95 -9.63 -4.61
C LEU A 164 29.21 -10.50 -4.49
N ASP A 165 30.24 -10.05 -3.77
CA ASP A 165 31.49 -10.76 -3.57
C ASP A 165 31.47 -11.72 -2.36
N LEU A 166 30.36 -11.72 -1.56
CA LEU A 166 30.18 -12.57 -0.38
C LEU A 166 29.40 -13.85 -0.73
#